data_32ffc04c08fb4d6fad0a6b6f1ba818e4
#
_entry.id   32ffc04c08fb4d6fad0a6b6f1ba818e4
#
_cell.length_a   1.000
_cell.length_b   1.000
_cell.length_c   1.000
_cell.angle_alpha   90.00
_cell.angle_beta   90.00
_cell.angle_gamma   90.00
#
_symmetry.space_group_name_H-M   'P 1'
#
loop_
_entity.id
_entity.type
_entity.pdbx_description
1 polymer ?
#
loop_
_entity_poly.entity_id
_entity_poly.type
_entity_poly.pdbx_seq_one_letter_code
_entity_poly.pdbx_strand_id
1 'polypeptide(L)'
;MNKPIRIAALCLLACLLSTGCVSKKLYNELAARHAEAVAENEALAAENQKNLSEAGRYRSLYQEASDQLEAARRQSAADREALEQLKRQYADSQQSYQKMLENKESLLDASSRQAREFLAEIKAKQDSISSLEAELARKQADLNSREARVAQLEGMISQIQDKLTSVKNALMDALVGFEGKGLTITQRDGKIYVSLENRLLFPSGSWQVNSEGRRAIAEITKVLVAQPDIRVMIEGHTDNVPYRGQGVLKDNWDLSVMRATAIVKLITQNPSIDPRNITAAGRSEYDPVLPNTNSDNRARNRRTEVIITPDLSAIEKMIDELSID
;
A
#
# COMPACT_ATOMS: atom_id res chain seq x y z
N MET A 1 -36.05 67.33 -28.14
CA MET A 1 -34.88 66.41 -28.20
C MET A 1 -34.69 65.71 -26.89
N ASN A 2 -34.84 64.52 -26.96
CA ASN A 2 -34.35 63.33 -26.25
C ASN A 2 -35.13 62.84 -24.99
N LYS A 3 -36.40 62.52 -25.17
CA LYS A 3 -37.12 61.59 -24.25
C LYS A 3 -36.62 60.14 -24.32
N PRO A 4 -36.13 59.57 -25.48
CA PRO A 4 -35.78 58.14 -25.52
C PRO A 4 -34.49 57.79 -24.75
N ILE A 5 -33.53 58.72 -24.58
CA ILE A 5 -32.24 58.41 -23.90
C ILE A 5 -32.43 58.35 -22.39
N ARG A 6 -33.38 59.03 -21.80
CA ARG A 6 -33.68 58.96 -20.36
C ARG A 6 -34.40 57.68 -19.95
N ILE A 7 -35.21 57.10 -20.83
CA ILE A 7 -35.90 55.83 -20.60
C ILE A 7 -34.92 54.67 -20.72
N ALA A 8 -34.02 54.74 -21.69
CA ALA A 8 -32.98 53.71 -21.86
C ALA A 8 -32.01 53.70 -20.67
N ALA A 9 -31.61 54.83 -20.17
CA ALA A 9 -30.77 54.94 -18.98
C ALA A 9 -31.46 54.45 -17.70
N LEU A 10 -32.76 54.67 -17.56
CA LEU A 10 -33.54 54.18 -16.43
C LEU A 10 -33.74 52.67 -16.46
N CYS A 11 -33.95 52.10 -17.66
CA CYS A 11 -34.03 50.64 -17.83
C CYS A 11 -32.69 49.94 -17.61
N LEU A 12 -31.57 50.58 -17.99
CA LEU A 12 -30.23 50.05 -17.73
C LEU A 12 -29.89 50.10 -16.23
N LEU A 13 -30.32 51.13 -15.52
CA LEU A 13 -30.13 51.24 -14.10
C LEU A 13 -31.05 50.31 -13.31
N ALA A 14 -32.25 49.99 -13.81
CA ALA A 14 -33.15 49.02 -13.20
C ALA A 14 -32.67 47.56 -13.42
N CYS A 15 -32.02 47.26 -14.59
CA CYS A 15 -31.38 45.96 -14.79
C CYS A 15 -30.11 45.74 -13.95
N LEU A 16 -29.41 46.77 -13.55
CA LEU A 16 -28.25 46.67 -12.67
C LEU A 16 -28.62 46.50 -11.20
N LEU A 17 -29.89 46.75 -10.81
CA LEU A 17 -30.39 46.55 -9.46
C LEU A 17 -31.14 45.21 -9.25
N SER A 18 -31.31 44.42 -10.32
CA SER A 18 -31.90 43.09 -10.24
C SER A 18 -30.91 41.95 -10.14
N THR A 19 -29.64 42.25 -9.85
CA THR A 19 -28.73 41.20 -9.38
C THR A 19 -29.18 40.80 -7.98
N GLY A 20 -29.89 39.69 -7.95
CA GLY A 20 -30.56 39.17 -6.78
C GLY A 20 -29.62 39.15 -5.58
N CYS A 21 -30.04 39.85 -4.55
CA CYS A 21 -29.44 39.70 -3.23
C CYS A 21 -29.61 38.26 -2.79
N VAL A 22 -28.63 37.46 -3.11
CA VAL A 22 -28.46 36.18 -2.42
C VAL A 22 -28.44 36.52 -0.94
N SER A 23 -29.35 35.97 -0.17
CA SER A 23 -29.41 36.16 1.26
C SER A 23 -27.99 35.92 1.79
N LYS A 24 -27.46 36.86 2.60
CA LYS A 24 -26.14 36.76 3.22
C LYS A 24 -25.92 35.39 3.90
N LYS A 25 -27.03 34.83 4.40
CA LYS A 25 -27.05 33.48 5.00
C LYS A 25 -26.77 32.41 3.95
N LEU A 26 -27.42 32.47 2.79
CA LEU A 26 -27.26 31.50 1.70
C LEU A 26 -25.86 31.64 1.05
N TYR A 27 -25.36 32.87 0.91
CA TYR A 27 -24.01 33.11 0.42
C TYR A 27 -22.95 32.56 1.38
N ASN A 28 -23.11 32.79 2.68
CA ASN A 28 -22.19 32.27 3.68
C ASN A 28 -22.25 30.74 3.78
N GLU A 29 -23.43 30.15 3.66
CA GLU A 29 -23.58 28.69 3.64
C GLU A 29 -22.94 28.08 2.39
N LEU A 30 -23.14 28.70 1.22
CA LEU A 30 -22.50 28.24 -0.02
C LEU A 30 -20.98 28.46 0.01
N ALA A 31 -20.51 29.58 0.56
CA ALA A 31 -19.10 29.85 0.73
C ALA A 31 -18.45 28.86 1.71
N ALA A 32 -19.16 28.51 2.79
CA ALA A 32 -18.68 27.47 3.72
C ALA A 32 -18.57 26.10 3.06
N ARG A 33 -19.59 25.67 2.33
CA ARG A 33 -19.55 24.40 1.56
C ARG A 33 -18.47 24.40 0.48
N HIS A 34 -18.27 25.54 -0.17
CA HIS A 34 -17.21 25.68 -1.16
C HIS A 34 -15.80 25.56 -0.50
N ALA A 35 -15.60 26.23 0.62
CA ALA A 35 -14.35 26.13 1.36
C ALA A 35 -14.07 24.71 1.88
N GLU A 36 -15.12 24.03 2.34
CA GLU A 36 -15.07 22.62 2.76
C GLU A 36 -14.68 21.70 1.61
N ALA A 37 -15.35 21.85 0.45
CA ALA A 37 -15.04 21.04 -0.75
C ALA A 37 -13.64 21.35 -1.30
N VAL A 38 -13.14 22.58 -1.18
CA VAL A 38 -11.77 22.92 -1.56
C VAL A 38 -10.77 22.26 -0.63
N ALA A 39 -10.99 22.31 0.69
CA ALA A 39 -10.11 21.67 1.67
C ALA A 39 -10.09 20.14 1.51
N GLU A 40 -11.26 19.54 1.21
CA GLU A 40 -11.34 18.10 0.91
C GLU A 40 -10.58 17.74 -0.38
N ASN A 41 -10.72 18.57 -1.42
CA ASN A 41 -9.95 18.37 -2.66
C ASN A 41 -8.44 18.54 -2.46
N GLU A 42 -8.02 19.49 -1.62
CA GLU A 42 -6.60 19.67 -1.29
C GLU A 42 -6.05 18.48 -0.48
N ALA A 43 -6.83 17.96 0.46
CA ALA A 43 -6.46 16.77 1.22
C ALA A 43 -6.37 15.52 0.31
N LEU A 44 -7.36 15.33 -0.57
CA LEU A 44 -7.35 14.27 -1.57
C LEU A 44 -6.18 14.42 -2.57
N ALA A 45 -5.86 15.65 -2.95
CA ALA A 45 -4.71 15.92 -3.82
C ALA A 45 -3.38 15.56 -3.12
N ALA A 46 -3.24 15.91 -1.84
CA ALA A 46 -2.06 15.56 -1.04
C ALA A 46 -1.94 14.03 -0.84
N GLU A 47 -3.06 13.37 -0.57
CA GLU A 47 -3.12 11.90 -0.47
C GLU A 47 -2.78 11.23 -1.81
N ASN A 48 -3.35 11.72 -2.91
CA ASN A 48 -3.01 11.25 -4.24
C ASN A 48 -1.52 11.44 -4.55
N GLN A 49 -0.96 12.57 -4.15
CA GLN A 49 0.47 12.84 -4.35
C GLN A 49 1.35 11.89 -3.54
N LYS A 50 0.95 11.56 -2.30
CA LYS A 50 1.61 10.56 -1.47
C LYS A 50 1.51 9.17 -2.12
N ASN A 51 0.30 8.76 -2.51
CA ASN A 51 0.07 7.48 -3.18
C ASN A 51 0.86 7.36 -4.49
N LEU A 52 0.94 8.46 -5.27
CA LEU A 52 1.78 8.52 -6.47
C LEU A 52 3.27 8.39 -6.14
N SER A 53 3.73 8.99 -5.04
CA SER A 53 5.13 8.86 -4.60
C SER A 53 5.46 7.44 -4.13
N GLU A 54 4.55 6.80 -3.39
CA GLU A 54 4.68 5.40 -2.97
C GLU A 54 4.62 4.44 -4.17
N ALA A 55 3.66 4.65 -5.08
CA ALA A 55 3.59 3.91 -6.34
C ALA A 55 4.88 4.10 -7.17
N GLY A 56 5.42 5.31 -7.18
CA GLY A 56 6.73 5.61 -7.78
C GLY A 56 7.87 4.81 -7.14
N ARG A 57 7.87 4.73 -5.80
CA ARG A 57 8.86 3.96 -5.04
C ARG A 57 8.76 2.46 -5.33
N TYR A 58 7.55 1.90 -5.30
CA TYR A 58 7.35 0.48 -5.65
C TYR A 58 7.71 0.20 -7.10
N ARG A 59 7.39 1.13 -8.02
CA ARG A 59 7.79 1.01 -9.43
C ARG A 59 9.31 1.04 -9.59
N SER A 60 10.03 1.90 -8.84
CA SER A 60 11.49 1.92 -8.88
C SER A 60 12.12 0.65 -8.31
N LEU A 61 11.59 0.13 -7.20
CA LEU A 61 12.04 -1.14 -6.62
C LEU A 61 11.79 -2.33 -7.56
N TYR A 62 10.60 -2.36 -8.17
CA TYR A 62 10.29 -3.37 -9.18
C TYR A 62 11.21 -3.28 -10.38
N GLN A 63 11.48 -2.05 -10.86
CA GLN A 63 12.41 -1.82 -11.96
C GLN A 63 13.82 -2.26 -11.60
N GLU A 64 14.29 -1.93 -10.40
CA GLU A 64 15.61 -2.34 -9.91
C GLU A 64 15.74 -3.86 -9.83
N ALA A 65 14.74 -4.54 -9.26
CA ALA A 65 14.70 -6.00 -9.21
C ALA A 65 14.65 -6.64 -10.60
N SER A 66 13.88 -6.04 -11.53
CA SER A 66 13.81 -6.47 -12.92
C SER A 66 15.16 -6.31 -13.63
N ASP A 67 15.83 -5.17 -13.42
CA ASP A 67 17.13 -4.88 -14.00
C ASP A 67 18.22 -5.82 -13.46
N GLN A 68 18.17 -6.15 -12.16
CA GLN A 68 19.06 -7.13 -11.53
C GLN A 68 18.82 -8.54 -12.11
N LEU A 69 17.56 -8.94 -12.29
CA LEU A 69 17.22 -10.23 -12.89
C LEU A 69 17.72 -10.30 -14.34
N GLU A 70 17.51 -9.22 -15.11
CA GLU A 70 18.00 -9.17 -16.49
C GLU A 70 19.53 -9.21 -16.55
N ALA A 71 20.22 -8.49 -15.65
CA ALA A 71 21.66 -8.52 -15.54
C ALA A 71 22.18 -9.94 -15.19
N ALA A 72 21.53 -10.62 -14.24
CA ALA A 72 21.88 -12.00 -13.89
C ALA A 72 21.62 -12.98 -15.04
N ARG A 73 20.55 -12.79 -15.81
CA ARG A 73 20.27 -13.58 -17.02
C ARG A 73 21.33 -13.37 -18.12
N ARG A 74 21.72 -12.10 -18.34
CA ARG A 74 22.81 -11.78 -19.29
C ARG A 74 24.14 -12.40 -18.85
N GLN A 75 24.45 -12.35 -17.57
CA GLN A 75 25.65 -13.00 -17.01
C GLN A 75 25.61 -14.52 -17.23
N SER A 76 24.48 -15.17 -16.91
CA SER A 76 24.30 -16.61 -17.12
C SER A 76 24.43 -17.01 -18.60
N ALA A 77 23.94 -16.16 -19.52
CA ALA A 77 24.10 -16.41 -20.95
C ALA A 77 25.57 -16.29 -21.39
N ALA A 78 26.29 -15.28 -20.88
CA ALA A 78 27.71 -15.10 -21.16
C ALA A 78 28.56 -16.25 -20.60
N ASP A 79 28.25 -16.70 -19.39
CA ASP A 79 28.92 -17.84 -18.76
C ASP A 79 28.69 -19.15 -19.57
N ARG A 80 27.49 -19.34 -20.12
CA ARG A 80 27.20 -20.46 -21.04
C ARG A 80 27.99 -20.40 -22.33
N GLU A 81 28.09 -19.21 -22.92
CA GLU A 81 28.86 -19.02 -24.14
C GLU A 81 30.36 -19.27 -23.90
N ALA A 82 30.90 -18.75 -22.78
CA ALA A 82 32.28 -19.02 -22.37
C ALA A 82 32.55 -20.53 -22.15
N LEU A 83 31.59 -21.21 -21.53
CA LEU A 83 31.65 -22.67 -21.33
C LEU A 83 31.69 -23.42 -22.66
N GLU A 84 30.85 -23.04 -23.62
CA GLU A 84 30.81 -23.68 -24.94
C GLU A 84 32.09 -23.39 -25.74
N GLN A 85 32.64 -22.21 -25.63
CA GLN A 85 33.95 -21.89 -26.23
C GLN A 85 35.06 -22.76 -25.63
N LEU A 86 35.06 -22.94 -24.32
CA LEU A 86 36.04 -23.79 -23.62
C LEU A 86 35.89 -25.26 -23.99
N LYS A 87 34.66 -25.76 -24.17
CA LYS A 87 34.40 -27.13 -24.64
C LYS A 87 34.95 -27.36 -26.06
N ARG A 88 34.77 -26.40 -26.97
CA ARG A 88 35.33 -26.45 -28.33
C ARG A 88 36.85 -26.50 -28.29
N GLN A 89 37.50 -25.62 -27.52
CA GLN A 89 38.94 -25.62 -27.35
C GLN A 89 39.47 -26.98 -26.80
N TYR A 90 38.71 -27.57 -25.86
CA TYR A 90 39.04 -28.87 -25.32
C TYR A 90 38.93 -29.99 -26.42
N ALA A 91 37.87 -29.96 -27.21
CA ALA A 91 37.70 -30.92 -28.32
C ALA A 91 38.81 -30.78 -29.38
N ASP A 92 39.20 -29.56 -29.74
CA ASP A 92 40.26 -29.28 -30.68
C ASP A 92 41.62 -29.74 -30.12
N SER A 93 41.83 -29.53 -28.81
CA SER A 93 43.05 -30.02 -28.11
C SER A 93 43.13 -31.57 -28.11
N GLN A 94 42.04 -32.24 -27.85
CA GLN A 94 41.97 -33.71 -27.94
C GLN A 94 42.25 -34.23 -29.36
N GLN A 95 41.68 -33.59 -30.36
CA GLN A 95 41.92 -33.99 -31.78
C GLN A 95 43.39 -33.81 -32.16
N SER A 96 43.98 -32.67 -31.74
CA SER A 96 45.43 -32.42 -31.96
C SER A 96 46.30 -33.47 -31.29
N TYR A 97 45.93 -33.84 -30.07
CA TYR A 97 46.64 -34.93 -29.32
C TYR A 97 46.52 -36.28 -30.04
N GLN A 98 45.34 -36.66 -30.55
CA GLN A 98 45.17 -37.88 -31.30
C GLN A 98 46.04 -37.93 -32.59
N LYS A 99 46.04 -36.84 -33.35
CA LYS A 99 46.91 -36.68 -34.54
C LYS A 99 48.39 -36.83 -34.22
N MET A 100 48.83 -36.32 -33.04
CA MET A 100 50.20 -36.45 -32.57
C MET A 100 50.52 -37.88 -32.17
N LEU A 101 49.56 -38.64 -31.64
CA LEU A 101 49.72 -40.08 -31.36
C LEU A 101 49.79 -40.92 -32.62
N GLU A 102 49.11 -40.56 -33.68
CA GLU A 102 49.18 -41.25 -34.98
C GLU A 102 50.53 -41.05 -35.70
N ASN A 103 51.16 -39.86 -35.48
CA ASN A 103 52.47 -39.54 -36.08
C ASN A 103 53.67 -39.99 -35.21
N LYS A 104 53.49 -40.95 -34.35
CA LYS A 104 54.33 -41.29 -33.19
C LYS A 104 55.72 -41.84 -33.47
N GLU A 105 56.08 -42.30 -34.67
CA GLU A 105 57.36 -43.01 -34.90
C GLU A 105 58.58 -42.10 -35.07
N SER A 106 58.38 -40.77 -35.31
CA SER A 106 59.51 -39.87 -35.61
C SER A 106 59.84 -38.82 -34.53
N LEU A 107 59.10 -38.78 -33.41
CA LEU A 107 59.15 -37.65 -32.46
C LEU A 107 59.22 -38.07 -30.98
N LEU A 108 59.74 -39.27 -30.68
CA LEU A 108 59.60 -39.90 -29.34
C LEU A 108 60.23 -39.11 -28.15
N ASP A 109 61.25 -38.34 -28.33
CA ASP A 109 61.88 -37.64 -27.19
C ASP A 109 61.40 -36.19 -26.94
N ALA A 110 61.10 -35.43 -27.97
CA ALA A 110 60.52 -34.10 -27.84
C ALA A 110 59.01 -34.13 -27.54
N SER A 111 58.32 -35.15 -28.10
CA SER A 111 56.87 -35.33 -28.02
C SER A 111 56.39 -35.78 -26.63
N SER A 112 57.25 -36.51 -25.86
CA SER A 112 56.84 -36.99 -24.53
C SER A 112 56.67 -35.86 -23.49
N ARG A 113 57.43 -34.78 -23.67
CA ARG A 113 57.33 -33.58 -22.81
C ARG A 113 56.11 -32.76 -23.18
N GLN A 114 55.93 -32.54 -24.49
CA GLN A 114 54.77 -31.78 -25.03
C GLN A 114 53.44 -32.52 -24.82
N ALA A 115 53.42 -33.85 -24.96
CA ALA A 115 52.25 -34.67 -24.66
C ALA A 115 51.83 -34.59 -23.15
N ARG A 116 52.84 -34.53 -22.22
CA ARG A 116 52.55 -34.31 -20.80
C ARG A 116 52.00 -32.92 -20.50
N GLU A 117 52.47 -31.89 -21.17
CA GLU A 117 51.94 -30.52 -21.07
C GLU A 117 50.50 -30.44 -21.60
N PHE A 118 50.22 -31.03 -22.78
CA PHE A 118 48.85 -31.10 -23.30
C PHE A 118 47.91 -31.88 -22.41
N LEU A 119 48.35 -33.02 -21.84
CA LEU A 119 47.53 -33.77 -20.89
C LEU A 119 47.23 -32.98 -19.63
N ALA A 120 48.20 -32.22 -19.10
CA ALA A 120 48.00 -31.35 -17.96
C ALA A 120 47.05 -30.20 -18.29
N GLU A 121 47.16 -29.61 -19.49
CA GLU A 121 46.26 -28.56 -19.98
C GLU A 121 44.84 -29.10 -20.18
N ILE A 122 44.69 -30.25 -20.84
CA ILE A 122 43.36 -30.91 -21.00
C ILE A 122 42.74 -31.18 -19.64
N LYS A 123 43.48 -31.73 -18.70
CA LYS A 123 43.00 -31.97 -17.34
C LYS A 123 42.59 -30.69 -16.63
N ALA A 124 43.39 -29.62 -16.70
CA ALA A 124 43.06 -28.33 -16.10
C ALA A 124 41.79 -27.73 -16.73
N LYS A 125 41.64 -27.84 -18.05
CA LYS A 125 40.41 -27.40 -18.74
C LYS A 125 39.20 -28.24 -18.33
N GLN A 126 39.37 -29.56 -18.20
CA GLN A 126 38.29 -30.46 -17.73
C GLN A 126 37.85 -30.08 -16.33
N ASP A 127 38.79 -29.85 -15.41
CA ASP A 127 38.50 -29.45 -14.04
C ASP A 127 37.79 -28.07 -14.01
N SER A 128 38.23 -27.14 -14.87
CA SER A 128 37.59 -25.82 -15.01
C SER A 128 36.16 -25.92 -15.58
N ILE A 129 35.92 -26.73 -16.63
CA ILE A 129 34.58 -26.98 -17.18
C ILE A 129 33.66 -27.51 -16.07
N SER A 130 34.12 -28.55 -15.36
CA SER A 130 33.33 -29.17 -14.30
C SER A 130 32.96 -28.18 -13.18
N SER A 131 33.91 -27.31 -12.81
CA SER A 131 33.70 -26.25 -11.82
C SER A 131 32.66 -25.24 -12.31
N LEU A 132 32.77 -24.75 -13.57
CA LEU A 132 31.84 -23.80 -14.16
C LEU A 132 30.44 -24.39 -14.35
N GLU A 133 30.33 -25.66 -14.72
CA GLU A 133 29.05 -26.36 -14.82
C GLU A 133 28.35 -26.43 -13.45
N ALA A 134 29.11 -26.75 -12.40
CA ALA A 134 28.57 -26.79 -11.05
C ALA A 134 28.13 -25.39 -10.56
N GLU A 135 28.91 -24.35 -10.85
CA GLU A 135 28.55 -22.95 -10.51
C GLU A 135 27.30 -22.50 -11.28
N LEU A 136 27.24 -22.79 -12.59
CA LEU A 136 26.09 -22.46 -13.43
C LEU A 136 24.82 -23.15 -12.92
N ALA A 137 24.91 -24.43 -12.57
CA ALA A 137 23.78 -25.17 -12.02
C ALA A 137 23.28 -24.55 -10.71
N ARG A 138 24.18 -24.11 -9.82
CA ARG A 138 23.82 -23.41 -8.58
C ARG A 138 23.13 -22.08 -8.85
N LYS A 139 23.70 -21.24 -9.73
CA LYS A 139 23.11 -19.96 -10.11
C LYS A 139 21.73 -20.13 -10.74
N GLN A 140 21.56 -21.14 -11.60
CA GLN A 140 20.28 -21.43 -12.23
C GLN A 140 19.22 -21.88 -11.20
N ALA A 141 19.62 -22.70 -10.23
CA ALA A 141 18.72 -23.12 -9.15
C ALA A 141 18.30 -21.93 -8.26
N ASP A 142 19.26 -21.04 -7.92
CA ASP A 142 18.98 -19.82 -7.16
C ASP A 142 18.02 -18.88 -7.92
N LEU A 143 18.28 -18.65 -9.21
CA LEU A 143 17.38 -17.84 -10.05
C LEU A 143 15.96 -18.41 -10.10
N ASN A 144 15.82 -19.72 -10.34
CA ASN A 144 14.51 -20.36 -10.38
C ASN A 144 13.79 -20.23 -9.04
N SER A 145 14.52 -20.36 -7.93
CA SER A 145 13.98 -20.17 -6.58
C SER A 145 13.47 -18.73 -6.37
N ARG A 146 14.27 -17.74 -6.78
CA ARG A 146 13.89 -16.31 -6.68
C ARG A 146 12.68 -15.98 -7.56
N GLU A 147 12.65 -16.48 -8.80
CA GLU A 147 11.50 -16.30 -9.70
C GLU A 147 10.21 -16.88 -9.10
N ALA A 148 10.30 -18.08 -8.55
CA ALA A 148 9.15 -18.71 -7.89
C ALA A 148 8.66 -17.90 -6.68
N ARG A 149 9.58 -17.35 -5.88
CA ARG A 149 9.26 -16.50 -4.72
C ARG A 149 8.63 -15.19 -5.14
N VAL A 150 9.15 -14.53 -6.17
CA VAL A 150 8.56 -13.30 -6.72
C VAL A 150 7.14 -13.55 -7.20
N ALA A 151 6.91 -14.60 -7.99
CA ALA A 151 5.59 -14.96 -8.47
C ALA A 151 4.61 -15.27 -7.32
N GLN A 152 5.09 -15.91 -6.27
CA GLN A 152 4.28 -16.18 -5.08
C GLN A 152 3.91 -14.89 -4.34
N LEU A 153 4.86 -13.98 -4.14
CA LEU A 153 4.61 -12.67 -3.50
C LEU A 153 3.63 -11.82 -4.31
N GLU A 154 3.80 -11.76 -5.63
CA GLU A 154 2.87 -11.06 -6.53
C GLU A 154 1.45 -11.62 -6.42
N GLY A 155 1.33 -12.96 -6.39
CA GLY A 155 0.05 -13.63 -6.19
C GLY A 155 -0.60 -13.29 -4.85
N MET A 156 0.17 -13.26 -3.77
CA MET A 156 -0.32 -12.89 -2.44
C MET A 156 -0.75 -11.41 -2.37
N ILE A 157 0.02 -10.51 -2.97
CA ILE A 157 -0.33 -9.08 -3.06
C ILE A 157 -1.64 -8.89 -3.82
N SER A 158 -1.80 -9.55 -4.96
CA SER A 158 -3.05 -9.51 -5.73
C SER A 158 -4.25 -9.99 -4.90
N GLN A 159 -4.11 -11.13 -4.23
CA GLN A 159 -5.17 -11.65 -3.36
C GLN A 159 -5.55 -10.68 -2.23
N ILE A 160 -4.56 -10.03 -1.63
CA ILE A 160 -4.81 -9.02 -0.59
C ILE A 160 -5.54 -7.81 -1.16
N GLN A 161 -5.17 -7.33 -2.33
CA GLN A 161 -5.83 -6.21 -3.00
C GLN A 161 -7.27 -6.54 -3.36
N ASP A 162 -7.52 -7.72 -3.90
CA ASP A 162 -8.86 -8.21 -4.23
C ASP A 162 -9.73 -8.33 -2.97
N LYS A 163 -9.17 -8.87 -1.90
CA LYS A 163 -9.83 -8.98 -0.60
C LYS A 163 -10.19 -7.61 -0.03
N LEU A 164 -9.25 -6.66 -0.03
CA LEU A 164 -9.51 -5.29 0.42
C LEU A 164 -10.61 -4.60 -0.41
N THR A 165 -10.59 -4.78 -1.72
CA THR A 165 -11.60 -4.24 -2.62
C THR A 165 -12.98 -4.84 -2.29
N SER A 166 -13.05 -6.13 -2.08
CA SER A 166 -14.28 -6.83 -1.67
C SER A 166 -14.82 -6.32 -0.33
N VAL A 167 -13.95 -6.20 0.68
CA VAL A 167 -14.33 -5.67 2.00
C VAL A 167 -14.80 -4.23 1.90
N LYS A 168 -14.10 -3.39 1.13
CA LYS A 168 -14.50 -1.99 0.90
C LYS A 168 -15.88 -1.91 0.27
N ASN A 169 -16.16 -2.68 -0.78
CA ASN A 169 -17.45 -2.69 -1.44
C ASN A 169 -18.56 -3.19 -0.50
N ALA A 170 -18.31 -4.26 0.26
CA ALA A 170 -19.26 -4.74 1.25
C ALA A 170 -19.56 -3.70 2.34
N LEU A 171 -18.57 -2.91 2.76
CA LEU A 171 -18.77 -1.81 3.71
C LEU A 171 -19.57 -0.66 3.07
N MET A 172 -19.30 -0.31 1.81
CA MET A 172 -20.05 0.70 1.10
C MET A 172 -21.52 0.32 0.97
N ASP A 173 -21.81 -0.93 0.61
CA ASP A 173 -23.18 -1.45 0.49
C ASP A 173 -23.89 -1.48 1.84
N ALA A 174 -23.23 -1.98 2.89
CA ALA A 174 -23.81 -2.05 4.23
C ALA A 174 -24.08 -0.68 4.86
N LEU A 175 -23.29 0.34 4.49
CA LEU A 175 -23.33 1.67 5.10
C LEU A 175 -24.00 2.74 4.23
N VAL A 176 -24.61 2.36 3.12
CA VAL A 176 -25.32 3.28 2.19
C VAL A 176 -26.33 4.16 2.91
N GLY A 177 -27.01 3.65 3.93
CA GLY A 177 -27.98 4.41 4.74
C GLY A 177 -27.38 5.50 5.63
N PHE A 178 -26.05 5.56 5.73
CA PHE A 178 -25.31 6.56 6.52
C PHE A 178 -24.54 7.56 5.66
N GLU A 179 -24.66 7.48 4.34
CA GLU A 179 -24.08 8.47 3.43
C GLU A 179 -24.61 9.89 3.74
N GLY A 180 -23.70 10.87 3.69
CA GLY A 180 -24.05 12.27 4.01
C GLY A 180 -24.26 12.56 5.50
N LYS A 181 -24.24 11.55 6.37
CA LYS A 181 -24.41 11.71 7.83
C LYS A 181 -23.10 11.77 8.61
N GLY A 182 -21.98 12.03 7.93
CA GLY A 182 -20.66 12.10 8.54
C GLY A 182 -19.94 10.73 8.59
N LEU A 183 -20.22 9.86 7.61
CA LEU A 183 -19.52 8.62 7.38
C LEU A 183 -18.81 8.71 6.03
N THR A 184 -17.53 8.31 6.00
CA THR A 184 -16.72 8.19 4.77
C THR A 184 -15.91 6.91 4.80
N ILE A 185 -15.75 6.28 3.63
CA ILE A 185 -14.93 5.08 3.46
C ILE A 185 -13.84 5.41 2.44
N THR A 186 -12.58 5.27 2.86
CA THR A 186 -11.42 5.49 2.02
C THR A 186 -10.48 4.29 2.08
N GLN A 187 -9.72 4.08 1.02
CA GLN A 187 -8.66 3.07 0.98
C GLN A 187 -7.35 3.77 0.71
N ARG A 188 -6.39 3.60 1.59
CA ARG A 188 -5.05 4.18 1.50
C ARG A 188 -4.04 3.27 2.22
N ASP A 189 -2.81 3.26 1.76
CA ASP A 189 -1.69 2.52 2.37
C ASP A 189 -2.01 1.03 2.65
N GLY A 190 -2.75 0.38 1.73
CA GLY A 190 -3.15 -1.02 1.90
C GLY A 190 -4.14 -1.27 3.04
N LYS A 191 -4.86 -0.25 3.51
CA LYS A 191 -5.86 -0.33 4.59
C LYS A 191 -7.15 0.33 4.16
N ILE A 192 -8.25 -0.06 4.79
CA ILE A 192 -9.55 0.60 4.63
C ILE A 192 -9.81 1.41 5.90
N TYR A 193 -10.19 2.65 5.71
CA TYR A 193 -10.57 3.58 6.77
C TYR A 193 -12.05 3.87 6.65
N VAL A 194 -12.83 3.45 7.65
CA VAL A 194 -14.21 3.87 7.82
C VAL A 194 -14.22 4.97 8.87
N SER A 195 -14.29 6.21 8.43
CA SER A 195 -14.30 7.38 9.30
C SER A 195 -15.75 7.75 9.64
N LEU A 196 -16.05 7.82 10.92
CA LEU A 196 -17.36 8.18 11.45
C LEU A 196 -17.20 9.45 12.29
N GLU A 197 -17.87 10.52 11.90
CA GLU A 197 -17.90 11.73 12.72
C GLU A 197 -18.51 11.43 14.10
N ASN A 198 -17.91 12.01 15.14
CA ASN A 198 -18.34 11.70 16.50
C ASN A 198 -19.80 12.09 16.79
N ARG A 199 -20.37 13.06 16.05
CA ARG A 199 -21.81 13.39 16.17
C ARG A 199 -22.74 12.26 15.76
N LEU A 200 -22.29 11.37 14.85
CA LEU A 200 -23.03 10.18 14.45
C LEU A 200 -23.02 9.11 15.56
N LEU A 201 -21.90 9.02 16.27
CA LEU A 201 -21.66 7.94 17.24
C LEU A 201 -22.06 8.32 18.69
N PHE A 202 -21.80 9.55 19.10
CA PHE A 202 -21.84 9.95 20.49
C PHE A 202 -22.59 11.27 20.71
N PRO A 203 -23.29 11.44 21.82
CA PRO A 203 -23.70 12.75 22.30
C PRO A 203 -22.47 13.62 22.59
N SER A 204 -22.66 14.94 22.61
CA SER A 204 -21.56 15.89 22.86
C SER A 204 -20.89 15.62 24.21
N GLY A 205 -19.56 15.56 24.21
CA GLY A 205 -18.76 15.30 25.41
C GLY A 205 -18.87 13.86 25.97
N SER A 206 -19.62 12.99 25.30
CA SER A 206 -19.86 11.62 25.75
C SER A 206 -19.00 10.60 24.99
N TRP A 207 -18.84 9.43 25.61
CA TRP A 207 -18.32 8.20 24.99
C TRP A 207 -19.39 7.08 24.92
N GLN A 208 -20.61 7.36 25.38
CA GLN A 208 -21.72 6.41 25.26
C GLN A 208 -22.27 6.46 23.83
N VAL A 209 -22.26 5.30 23.16
CA VAL A 209 -22.71 5.20 21.77
C VAL A 209 -24.24 5.35 21.72
N ASN A 210 -24.71 6.29 20.92
CA ASN A 210 -26.15 6.52 20.69
C ASN A 210 -26.77 5.42 19.80
N SER A 211 -28.10 5.48 19.58
CA SER A 211 -28.83 4.45 18.81
C SER A 211 -28.40 4.39 17.34
N GLU A 212 -28.09 5.53 16.73
CA GLU A 212 -27.66 5.59 15.32
C GLU A 212 -26.24 5.05 15.14
N GLY A 213 -25.34 5.40 16.06
CA GLY A 213 -24.00 4.85 16.12
C GLY A 213 -24.00 3.34 16.34
N ARG A 214 -24.87 2.83 17.21
CA ARG A 214 -25.02 1.38 17.40
C ARG A 214 -25.46 0.67 16.13
N ARG A 215 -26.36 1.26 15.34
CA ARG A 215 -26.79 0.71 14.05
C ARG A 215 -25.62 0.69 13.06
N ALA A 216 -24.90 1.80 12.93
CA ALA A 216 -23.74 1.87 12.03
C ALA A 216 -22.68 0.82 12.41
N ILE A 217 -22.33 0.71 13.69
CA ILE A 217 -21.38 -0.28 14.20
C ILE A 217 -21.88 -1.72 14.00
N ALA A 218 -23.18 -1.97 14.13
CA ALA A 218 -23.75 -3.29 13.86
C ALA A 218 -23.60 -3.70 12.39
N GLU A 219 -23.82 -2.77 11.44
CA GLU A 219 -23.59 -3.05 10.01
C GLU A 219 -22.10 -3.30 9.71
N ILE A 220 -21.21 -2.49 10.27
CA ILE A 220 -19.76 -2.74 10.17
C ILE A 220 -19.43 -4.13 10.73
N THR A 221 -19.95 -4.46 11.89
CA THR A 221 -19.69 -5.76 12.56
C THR A 221 -20.12 -6.94 11.69
N LYS A 222 -21.26 -6.85 10.98
CA LYS A 222 -21.69 -7.91 10.04
C LYS A 222 -20.66 -8.16 8.94
N VAL A 223 -20.10 -7.09 8.37
CA VAL A 223 -19.04 -7.20 7.35
C VAL A 223 -17.76 -7.80 7.94
N LEU A 224 -17.38 -7.39 9.16
CA LEU A 224 -16.18 -7.92 9.83
C LEU A 224 -16.31 -9.42 10.14
N VAL A 225 -17.49 -9.89 10.57
CA VAL A 225 -17.76 -11.32 10.83
C VAL A 225 -17.54 -12.17 9.57
N ALA A 226 -17.85 -11.65 8.39
CA ALA A 226 -17.65 -12.35 7.13
C ALA A 226 -16.16 -12.41 6.71
N GLN A 227 -15.25 -11.75 7.45
CA GLN A 227 -13.85 -11.59 7.09
C GLN A 227 -12.94 -11.90 8.30
N PRO A 228 -12.71 -13.18 8.64
CA PRO A 228 -11.98 -13.57 9.86
C PRO A 228 -10.47 -13.21 9.85
N ASP A 229 -9.89 -13.06 8.66
CA ASP A 229 -8.44 -12.83 8.49
C ASP A 229 -8.07 -11.35 8.38
N ILE A 230 -8.85 -10.46 8.98
CA ILE A 230 -8.54 -9.04 9.04
C ILE A 230 -8.25 -8.61 10.46
N ARG A 231 -7.38 -7.62 10.60
CA ARG A 231 -7.14 -6.93 11.86
C ARG A 231 -7.85 -5.58 11.84
N VAL A 232 -8.47 -5.25 12.95
CA VAL A 232 -9.26 -4.02 13.08
C VAL A 232 -8.68 -3.17 14.19
N MET A 233 -8.38 -1.91 13.88
CA MET A 233 -8.05 -0.93 14.89
C MET A 233 -9.15 0.14 14.93
N ILE A 234 -9.67 0.39 16.11
CA ILE A 234 -10.58 1.50 16.34
C ILE A 234 -9.77 2.64 16.91
N GLU A 235 -9.70 3.73 16.16
CA GLU A 235 -8.89 4.89 16.52
C GLU A 235 -9.78 6.11 16.75
N GLY A 236 -9.74 6.67 17.96
CA GLY A 236 -10.49 7.86 18.34
C GLY A 236 -9.68 9.13 18.15
N HIS A 237 -10.33 10.17 17.63
CA HIS A 237 -9.73 11.50 17.43
C HIS A 237 -10.62 12.57 18.04
N THR A 238 -9.98 13.66 18.47
CA THR A 238 -10.64 14.88 18.93
C THR A 238 -10.24 16.05 18.05
N ASP A 239 -10.85 17.19 18.26
CA ASP A 239 -10.33 18.49 17.83
C ASP A 239 -9.36 19.05 18.87
N ASN A 240 -8.85 20.25 18.63
CA ASN A 240 -7.93 20.95 19.52
C ASN A 240 -8.61 21.70 20.68
N VAL A 241 -9.93 21.56 20.85
CA VAL A 241 -10.61 22.13 22.01
C VAL A 241 -10.33 21.24 23.22
N PRO A 242 -9.72 21.79 24.31
CA PRO A 242 -9.42 21.00 25.48
C PRO A 242 -10.68 20.38 26.08
N TYR A 243 -10.68 19.06 26.23
CA TYR A 243 -11.74 18.38 26.96
C TYR A 243 -11.56 18.64 28.46
N ARG A 244 -12.52 19.36 29.04
CA ARG A 244 -12.59 19.60 30.46
C ARG A 244 -13.63 18.68 31.07
N GLY A 245 -13.33 17.38 31.08
CA GLY A 245 -14.26 16.33 31.46
C GLY A 245 -14.69 16.42 32.92
N GLN A 246 -15.81 15.73 33.20
CA GLN A 246 -16.26 15.42 34.52
C GLN A 246 -15.95 13.96 34.84
N GLY A 247 -15.38 13.67 36.01
CA GLY A 247 -15.14 12.31 36.47
C GLY A 247 -13.77 11.74 36.08
N VAL A 248 -13.76 10.55 35.49
CA VAL A 248 -12.53 9.74 35.25
C VAL A 248 -11.69 10.25 34.09
N LEU A 249 -12.31 10.91 33.08
CA LEU A 249 -11.63 11.41 31.91
C LEU A 249 -11.08 12.81 32.17
N LYS A 250 -9.80 13.02 31.91
CA LYS A 250 -9.09 14.26 32.22
C LYS A 250 -8.89 15.18 30.99
N ASP A 251 -8.62 14.58 29.84
CA ASP A 251 -8.21 15.29 28.63
C ASP A 251 -8.70 14.62 27.33
N ASN A 252 -8.24 15.14 26.21
CA ASN A 252 -8.56 14.63 24.88
C ASN A 252 -7.97 13.23 24.62
N TRP A 253 -6.87 12.86 25.28
CA TRP A 253 -6.32 11.51 25.20
C TRP A 253 -7.29 10.50 25.80
N ASP A 254 -7.71 10.75 27.03
CA ASP A 254 -8.66 9.88 27.72
C ASP A 254 -9.96 9.73 26.93
N LEU A 255 -10.50 10.85 26.43
CA LEU A 255 -11.74 10.86 25.66
C LEU A 255 -11.61 10.06 24.37
N SER A 256 -10.52 10.24 23.63
CA SER A 256 -10.31 9.55 22.35
C SER A 256 -10.18 8.05 22.54
N VAL A 257 -9.39 7.59 23.50
CA VAL A 257 -9.24 6.17 23.85
C VAL A 257 -10.55 5.57 24.37
N MET A 258 -11.27 6.28 25.23
CA MET A 258 -12.53 5.78 25.78
C MET A 258 -13.60 5.60 24.72
N ARG A 259 -13.68 6.50 23.75
CA ARG A 259 -14.57 6.37 22.59
C ARG A 259 -14.24 5.15 21.75
N ALA A 260 -12.95 4.97 21.43
CA ALA A 260 -12.49 3.77 20.74
C ALA A 260 -12.84 2.50 21.50
N THR A 261 -12.59 2.46 22.79
CA THR A 261 -12.91 1.32 23.66
C THR A 261 -14.41 1.03 23.70
N ALA A 262 -15.26 2.07 23.69
CA ALA A 262 -16.72 1.87 23.68
C ALA A 262 -17.17 1.17 22.38
N ILE A 263 -16.57 1.51 21.24
CA ILE A 263 -16.85 0.85 19.96
C ILE A 263 -16.32 -0.59 19.97
N VAL A 264 -15.09 -0.81 20.42
CA VAL A 264 -14.52 -2.18 20.55
C VAL A 264 -15.45 -3.06 21.35
N LYS A 265 -15.93 -2.57 22.51
CA LYS A 265 -16.87 -3.34 23.36
C LYS A 265 -18.19 -3.67 22.65
N LEU A 266 -18.67 -2.81 21.75
CA LEU A 266 -19.88 -3.11 20.98
C LEU A 266 -19.60 -4.19 19.91
N ILE A 267 -18.50 -4.09 19.19
CA ILE A 267 -18.11 -5.06 18.15
C ILE A 267 -17.89 -6.44 18.77
N THR A 268 -17.19 -6.50 19.90
CA THR A 268 -16.84 -7.76 20.61
C THR A 268 -18.02 -8.39 21.38
N GLN A 269 -19.20 -7.74 21.42
CA GLN A 269 -20.44 -8.40 21.85
C GLN A 269 -20.88 -9.50 20.88
N ASN A 270 -20.46 -9.43 19.62
CA ASN A 270 -20.70 -10.51 18.67
C ASN A 270 -19.67 -11.64 18.92
N PRO A 271 -20.11 -12.86 19.29
CA PRO A 271 -19.22 -13.97 19.60
C PRO A 271 -18.42 -14.49 18.41
N SER A 272 -18.82 -14.15 17.20
CA SER A 272 -18.08 -14.52 15.97
C SER A 272 -16.87 -13.62 15.70
N ILE A 273 -16.67 -12.56 16.48
CA ILE A 273 -15.52 -11.68 16.39
C ILE A 273 -14.45 -12.14 17.37
N ASP A 274 -13.24 -12.42 16.88
CA ASP A 274 -12.10 -12.72 17.74
C ASP A 274 -11.54 -11.41 18.34
N PRO A 275 -11.59 -11.23 19.67
CA PRO A 275 -11.07 -10.01 20.30
C PRO A 275 -9.56 -9.78 20.09
N ARG A 276 -8.80 -10.82 19.76
CA ARG A 276 -7.35 -10.71 19.46
C ARG A 276 -7.06 -9.92 18.21
N ASN A 277 -8.04 -9.84 17.29
CA ASN A 277 -7.93 -9.13 16.03
C ASN A 277 -8.41 -7.67 16.11
N ILE A 278 -8.81 -7.19 17.31
CA ILE A 278 -9.31 -5.84 17.50
C ILE A 278 -8.45 -5.08 18.50
N THR A 279 -8.10 -3.85 18.15
CA THR A 279 -7.34 -2.94 19.01
C THR A 279 -8.10 -1.62 19.16
N ALA A 280 -8.09 -1.05 20.38
CA ALA A 280 -8.52 0.32 20.63
C ALA A 280 -7.31 1.24 20.73
N ALA A 281 -7.36 2.38 20.05
CA ALA A 281 -6.33 3.41 20.07
C ALA A 281 -6.95 4.81 20.21
N GLY A 282 -6.17 5.77 20.65
CA GLY A 282 -6.53 7.18 20.66
C GLY A 282 -5.40 8.04 20.13
N ARG A 283 -5.74 9.10 19.43
CA ARG A 283 -4.80 10.08 18.84
C ARG A 283 -4.97 11.48 19.42
N SER A 284 -5.93 11.65 20.32
CA SER A 284 -6.23 12.99 20.83
C SER A 284 -6.51 13.96 19.66
N GLU A 285 -5.93 15.13 19.67
CA GLU A 285 -6.01 16.19 18.66
C GLU A 285 -4.85 16.20 17.65
N TYR A 286 -3.91 15.23 17.77
CA TYR A 286 -2.60 15.28 17.09
C TYR A 286 -2.57 14.66 15.70
N ASP A 287 -3.72 14.18 15.21
CA ASP A 287 -3.85 13.71 13.85
C ASP A 287 -5.12 14.29 13.19
N PRO A 288 -5.14 15.62 12.96
CA PRO A 288 -6.27 16.29 12.36
C PRO A 288 -6.31 16.06 10.85
N VAL A 289 -7.49 15.72 10.30
CA VAL A 289 -7.69 15.62 8.84
C VAL A 289 -7.85 16.98 8.19
N LEU A 290 -8.21 18.01 8.97
CA LEU A 290 -8.32 19.40 8.53
C LEU A 290 -7.75 20.35 9.61
N PRO A 291 -7.23 21.51 9.21
CA PRO A 291 -6.82 22.52 10.19
C PRO A 291 -7.98 22.86 11.14
N ASN A 292 -7.72 22.96 12.44
CA ASN A 292 -8.73 23.24 13.49
C ASN A 292 -9.21 24.72 13.51
N THR A 293 -9.35 25.36 12.36
CA THR A 293 -9.58 26.81 12.23
C THR A 293 -11.04 27.21 12.44
N ASN A 294 -11.99 26.36 12.09
CA ASN A 294 -13.43 26.64 12.20
C ASN A 294 -14.20 25.46 12.81
N SER A 295 -15.47 25.66 13.09
CA SER A 295 -16.36 24.65 13.70
C SER A 295 -16.48 23.38 12.86
N ASP A 296 -16.55 23.55 11.52
CA ASP A 296 -16.81 22.44 10.60
C ASP A 296 -15.58 21.56 10.45
N ASN A 297 -14.38 22.15 10.34
CA ASN A 297 -13.12 21.44 10.35
C ASN A 297 -12.94 20.66 11.67
N ARG A 298 -13.21 21.32 12.81
CA ARG A 298 -13.18 20.66 14.11
C ARG A 298 -14.20 19.51 14.20
N ALA A 299 -15.38 19.66 13.62
CA ALA A 299 -16.38 18.60 13.60
C ALA A 299 -15.86 17.36 12.85
N ARG A 300 -15.16 17.55 11.73
CA ARG A 300 -14.52 16.46 10.98
C ARG A 300 -13.32 15.85 11.70
N ASN A 301 -12.56 16.66 12.43
CA ASN A 301 -11.46 16.14 13.26
C ASN A 301 -11.98 15.29 14.42
N ARG A 302 -13.14 15.64 14.98
CA ARG A 302 -13.82 14.79 15.98
C ARG A 302 -14.45 13.59 15.30
N ARG A 303 -13.67 12.54 15.12
CA ARG A 303 -14.06 11.32 14.42
C ARG A 303 -13.58 10.08 15.18
N THR A 304 -14.16 8.97 14.81
CA THR A 304 -13.61 7.64 15.15
C THR A 304 -13.41 6.89 13.85
N GLU A 305 -12.23 6.34 13.66
CA GLU A 305 -11.88 5.56 12.49
C GLU A 305 -11.88 4.07 12.82
N VAL A 306 -12.56 3.29 12.01
CA VAL A 306 -12.42 1.83 11.96
C VAL A 306 -11.42 1.54 10.86
N ILE A 307 -10.21 1.16 11.24
CA ILE A 307 -9.09 0.90 10.35
C ILE A 307 -8.97 -0.60 10.17
N ILE A 308 -9.21 -1.07 8.96
CA ILE A 308 -9.19 -2.49 8.61
C ILE A 308 -7.92 -2.77 7.85
N THR A 309 -7.13 -3.69 8.38
CA THR A 309 -5.84 -4.10 7.83
C THR A 309 -5.91 -5.59 7.49
N PRO A 310 -5.48 -6.03 6.30
CA PRO A 310 -5.34 -7.46 6.01
C PRO A 310 -4.27 -8.08 6.90
N ASP A 311 -4.37 -9.36 7.16
CA ASP A 311 -3.29 -10.09 7.81
C ASP A 311 -2.12 -10.28 6.84
N LEU A 312 -1.00 -9.66 7.15
CA LEU A 312 0.24 -9.71 6.36
C LEU A 312 1.25 -10.73 6.88
N SER A 313 0.90 -11.49 7.91
CA SER A 313 1.83 -12.40 8.60
C SER A 313 2.47 -13.45 7.67
N ALA A 314 1.77 -13.86 6.61
CA ALA A 314 2.32 -14.77 5.62
C ALA A 314 3.40 -14.12 4.74
N ILE A 315 3.21 -12.83 4.40
CA ILE A 315 4.22 -12.06 3.66
C ILE A 315 5.43 -11.75 4.56
N GLU A 316 5.19 -11.34 5.81
CA GLU A 316 6.24 -11.06 6.79
C GLU A 316 7.13 -12.30 7.00
N LYS A 317 6.54 -13.47 7.20
CA LYS A 317 7.28 -14.74 7.30
C LYS A 317 8.16 -15.01 6.07
N MET A 318 7.61 -14.81 4.88
CA MET A 318 8.36 -15.06 3.66
C MET A 318 9.52 -14.07 3.49
N ILE A 319 9.35 -12.81 3.93
CA ILE A 319 10.42 -11.80 3.91
C ILE A 319 11.50 -12.14 4.95
N ASP A 320 11.12 -12.58 6.13
CA ASP A 320 12.05 -12.97 7.19
C ASP A 320 12.90 -14.19 6.77
N GLU A 321 12.31 -15.17 6.10
CA GLU A 321 13.02 -16.31 5.51
C GLU A 321 14.03 -15.87 4.42
N LEU A 322 13.75 -14.74 3.74
CA LEU A 322 14.67 -14.16 2.73
C LEU A 322 15.84 -13.38 3.33
N SER A 323 15.72 -12.89 4.57
CA SER A 323 16.73 -12.06 5.21
C SER A 323 17.78 -12.86 5.97
N ILE A 324 17.62 -14.18 6.07
CA ILE A 324 18.48 -15.09 6.81
C ILE A 324 19.49 -15.80 5.88
N ASP A 325 19.27 -15.77 4.55
CA ASP A 325 20.17 -16.30 3.51
C ASP A 325 21.05 -15.19 2.91
#